data_27cf05b48284ce35c0ac050a9ed8f285
#
_entry.id   27cf05b48284ce35c0ac050a9ed8f285
#
_cell.length_a   1.000
_cell.length_b   1.000
_cell.length_c   1.000
_cell.angle_alpha   90.00
_cell.angle_beta   90.00
_cell.angle_gamma   90.00
#
_symmetry.space_group_name_H-M   'P 1'
#
loop_
_entity.id
_entity.type
_entity.pdbx_description
1 polymer ?
#
loop_
_entity_poly.entity_id
_entity_poly.type
_entity_poly.pdbx_seq_one_letter_code
_entity_poly.pdbx_strand_id
1 'polypeptide(L)'
;YMIFVGYVNENLAKAKKGEKDYETAIRDAVNRCIAEDILKDFLLERREDVQKSMMFDLTYEKQMENAKREWYNDGVEEGRAEGYSAGIVKGNVERLVNSIIKKLGKNKSIEQIADELEESVEDIQPIYDIVKKHAPDYDVEAITTEVLEARENEKA
;
A
#
# COMPACT_ATOMS: atom_id res chain seq x y z
N TYR A 1 -2.35 -32.66 26.49
CA TYR A 1 -2.24 -31.88 25.27
C TYR A 1 -1.81 -30.42 25.56
N MET A 2 -2.47 -29.72 26.48
CA MET A 2 -2.14 -28.30 26.80
C MET A 2 -0.71 -28.11 27.30
N ILE A 3 -0.17 -29.06 28.10
CA ILE A 3 1.22 -29.01 28.59
C ILE A 3 2.21 -29.16 27.43
N PHE A 4 1.95 -30.08 26.49
CA PHE A 4 2.75 -30.22 25.27
C PHE A 4 2.82 -28.92 24.47
N VAL A 5 1.67 -28.31 24.21
CA VAL A 5 1.59 -27.00 23.52
C VAL A 5 2.35 -25.91 24.29
N GLY A 6 2.28 -25.92 25.62
CA GLY A 6 3.04 -25.00 26.47
C GLY A 6 4.55 -25.13 26.29
N TYR A 7 5.09 -26.34 26.29
CA TYR A 7 6.53 -26.59 26.09
C TYR A 7 6.98 -26.23 24.67
N VAL A 8 6.16 -26.51 23.67
CA VAL A 8 6.42 -26.08 22.29
C VAL A 8 6.52 -24.57 22.22
N ASN A 9 5.54 -23.84 22.73
CA ASN A 9 5.52 -22.38 22.68
C ASN A 9 6.69 -21.76 23.45
N GLU A 10 7.07 -22.30 24.62
CA GLU A 10 8.24 -21.86 25.39
C GLU A 10 9.53 -21.98 24.56
N ASN A 11 9.74 -23.15 23.93
CA ASN A 11 10.93 -23.38 23.13
C ASN A 11 10.95 -22.58 21.84
N LEU A 12 9.80 -22.42 21.18
CA LEU A 12 9.66 -21.56 19.99
C LEU A 12 9.93 -20.07 20.31
N ALA A 13 9.55 -19.61 21.50
CA ALA A 13 9.89 -18.25 21.94
C ALA A 13 11.41 -18.04 22.06
N LYS A 14 12.15 -19.05 22.50
CA LYS A 14 13.63 -19.03 22.53
C LYS A 14 14.22 -19.02 21.12
N ALA A 15 13.65 -19.81 20.21
CA ALA A 15 14.07 -19.82 18.80
C ALA A 15 13.83 -18.46 18.11
N LYS A 16 12.69 -17.82 18.37
CA LYS A 16 12.39 -16.46 17.86
C LYS A 16 13.38 -15.40 18.34
N LYS A 17 13.96 -15.57 19.54
CA LYS A 17 15.01 -14.70 20.07
C LYS A 17 16.41 -15.04 19.54
N GLY A 18 16.56 -16.07 18.71
CA GLY A 18 17.84 -16.52 18.18
C GLY A 18 18.69 -17.33 19.16
N GLU A 19 18.13 -17.80 20.29
CA GLU A 19 18.82 -18.59 21.30
C GLU A 19 19.09 -20.03 20.83
N LYS A 20 18.30 -20.54 19.90
CA LYS A 20 18.40 -21.84 19.24
C LYS A 20 17.68 -21.84 17.90
N ASP A 21 17.92 -22.82 17.04
CA ASP A 21 17.15 -23.03 15.82
C ASP A 21 15.78 -23.67 16.11
N TYR A 22 14.86 -23.54 15.15
CA TYR A 22 13.48 -24.03 15.31
C TYR A 22 13.39 -25.55 15.41
N GLU A 23 14.25 -26.29 14.71
CA GLU A 23 14.29 -27.75 14.75
C GLU A 23 14.69 -28.23 16.14
N THR A 24 15.73 -27.66 16.70
CA THR A 24 16.19 -27.92 18.07
C THR A 24 15.11 -27.56 19.09
N ALA A 25 14.41 -26.43 18.90
CA ALA A 25 13.32 -26.02 19.79
C ALA A 25 12.18 -27.06 19.85
N ILE A 26 11.74 -27.55 18.70
CA ILE A 26 10.69 -28.58 18.61
C ILE A 26 11.18 -29.89 19.21
N ARG A 27 12.39 -30.33 18.88
CA ARG A 27 13.01 -31.55 19.42
C ARG A 27 13.12 -31.53 20.94
N ASP A 28 13.53 -30.40 21.50
CA ASP A 28 13.65 -30.23 22.96
C ASP A 28 12.29 -30.29 23.65
N ALA A 29 11.24 -29.68 23.06
CA ALA A 29 9.89 -29.73 23.59
C ALA A 29 9.35 -31.18 23.60
N VAL A 30 9.52 -31.91 22.50
CA VAL A 30 9.13 -33.33 22.39
C VAL A 30 9.88 -34.19 23.39
N ASN A 31 11.18 -34.02 23.50
CA ASN A 31 12.01 -34.77 24.47
C ASN A 31 11.58 -34.52 25.92
N ARG A 32 11.27 -33.26 26.25
CA ARG A 32 10.80 -32.91 27.60
C ARG A 32 9.46 -33.58 27.91
N CYS A 33 8.53 -33.59 26.99
CA CYS A 33 7.25 -34.27 27.16
C CYS A 33 7.44 -35.78 27.39
N ILE A 34 8.30 -36.43 26.62
CA ILE A 34 8.63 -37.86 26.81
C ILE A 34 9.25 -38.11 28.20
N ALA A 35 10.17 -37.25 28.64
CA ALA A 35 10.81 -37.36 29.93
C ALA A 35 9.85 -37.18 31.11
N GLU A 36 8.85 -36.32 30.96
CA GLU A 36 7.80 -36.04 31.96
C GLU A 36 6.56 -36.92 31.81
N ASP A 37 6.64 -37.97 31.02
CA ASP A 37 5.52 -38.95 30.76
C ASP A 37 4.28 -38.33 30.14
N ILE A 38 4.41 -37.20 29.45
CA ILE A 38 3.34 -36.47 28.80
C ILE A 38 3.21 -36.97 27.37
N LEU A 39 2.11 -37.61 27.04
CA LEU A 39 1.85 -38.21 25.71
C LEU A 39 2.99 -39.16 25.27
N LYS A 40 3.71 -39.77 26.20
CA LYS A 40 4.94 -40.49 25.96
C LYS A 40 4.86 -41.54 24.88
N ASP A 41 3.88 -42.46 24.99
CA ASP A 41 3.74 -43.56 24.06
C ASP A 41 3.45 -43.05 22.65
N PHE A 42 2.58 -42.05 22.52
CA PHE A 42 2.27 -41.39 21.25
C PHE A 42 3.51 -40.68 20.66
N LEU A 43 4.25 -39.95 21.48
CA LEU A 43 5.41 -39.21 21.01
C LEU A 43 6.59 -40.13 20.68
N LEU A 44 6.71 -41.30 21.36
CA LEU A 44 7.71 -42.30 21.00
C LEU A 44 7.42 -42.98 19.67
N GLU A 45 6.14 -43.29 19.42
CA GLU A 45 5.69 -43.90 18.17
C GLU A 45 5.72 -42.96 16.98
N ARG A 46 5.31 -41.68 17.17
CA ARG A 46 5.08 -40.71 16.10
C ARG A 46 6.05 -39.51 16.13
N ARG A 47 7.19 -39.67 16.76
CA ARG A 47 8.15 -38.58 17.03
C ARG A 47 8.53 -37.80 15.77
N GLU A 48 8.93 -38.50 14.72
CA GLU A 48 9.37 -37.87 13.47
C GLU A 48 8.22 -37.18 12.76
N ASP A 49 7.04 -37.78 12.73
CA ASP A 49 5.87 -37.21 12.07
C ASP A 49 5.42 -35.93 12.77
N VAL A 50 5.43 -35.91 14.12
CA VAL A 50 5.10 -34.73 14.91
C VAL A 50 6.10 -33.61 14.65
N GLN A 51 7.42 -33.92 14.66
CA GLN A 51 8.44 -32.92 14.40
C GLN A 51 8.35 -32.37 12.98
N LYS A 52 8.15 -33.21 11.96
CA LYS A 52 8.00 -32.78 10.57
C LYS A 52 6.76 -31.91 10.35
N SER A 53 5.62 -32.30 10.95
CA SER A 53 4.39 -31.52 10.87
C SER A 53 4.56 -30.13 11.48
N MET A 54 5.15 -30.05 12.67
CA MET A 54 5.39 -28.78 13.33
C MET A 54 6.37 -27.87 12.55
N MET A 55 7.41 -28.45 11.96
CA MET A 55 8.32 -27.70 11.09
C MET A 55 7.64 -27.19 9.84
N PHE A 56 6.77 -27.99 9.24
CA PHE A 56 5.97 -27.59 8.07
C PHE A 56 5.07 -26.40 8.40
N ASP A 57 4.33 -26.47 9.51
CA ASP A 57 3.43 -25.40 9.95
C ASP A 57 4.19 -24.10 10.21
N LEU A 58 5.33 -24.14 10.89
CA LEU A 58 6.18 -22.98 11.13
C LEU A 58 6.74 -22.37 9.83
N THR A 59 7.13 -23.21 8.88
CA THR A 59 7.62 -22.76 7.58
C THR A 59 6.52 -22.08 6.80
N TYR A 60 5.32 -22.67 6.79
CA TYR A 60 4.15 -22.10 6.14
C TYR A 60 3.74 -20.75 6.75
N GLU A 61 3.66 -20.66 8.07
CA GLU A 61 3.35 -19.39 8.76
C GLU A 61 4.35 -18.29 8.39
N LYS A 62 5.65 -18.61 8.39
CA LYS A 62 6.70 -17.66 8.04
C LYS A 62 6.62 -17.21 6.59
N GLN A 63 6.31 -18.12 5.65
CA GLN A 63 6.10 -17.78 4.25
C GLN A 63 4.89 -16.86 4.07
N MET A 64 3.78 -17.15 4.76
CA MET A 64 2.58 -16.32 4.73
C MET A 64 2.81 -14.94 5.33
N GLU A 65 3.57 -14.83 6.42
CA GLU A 65 3.92 -13.55 7.03
C GLU A 65 4.81 -12.71 6.10
N ASN A 66 5.79 -13.34 5.44
CA ASN A 66 6.62 -12.67 4.45
C ASN A 66 5.79 -12.19 3.24
N ALA A 67 4.92 -13.05 2.70
CA ALA A 67 4.04 -12.68 1.58
C ALA A 67 3.11 -11.51 1.94
N LYS A 68 2.50 -11.53 3.14
CA LYS A 68 1.67 -10.41 3.62
C LYS A 68 2.47 -9.10 3.70
N ARG A 69 3.72 -9.16 4.17
CA ARG A 69 4.58 -7.98 4.26
C ARG A 69 4.96 -7.45 2.88
N GLU A 70 5.26 -8.33 1.93
CA GLU A 70 5.55 -7.97 0.56
C GLU A 70 4.33 -7.30 -0.09
N TRP A 71 3.14 -7.91 -0.03
CA TRP A 71 1.92 -7.31 -0.56
C TRP A 71 1.57 -5.97 0.06
N TYR A 72 1.80 -5.82 1.38
CA TYR A 72 1.60 -4.54 2.04
C TYR A 72 2.56 -3.46 1.51
N ASN A 73 3.84 -3.81 1.36
CA ASN A 73 4.86 -2.88 0.86
C ASN A 73 4.60 -2.49 -0.60
N ASP A 74 4.26 -3.47 -1.44
CA ASP A 74 3.90 -3.24 -2.85
C ASP A 74 2.70 -2.30 -2.96
N GLY A 75 1.64 -2.55 -2.18
CA GLY A 75 0.47 -1.69 -2.15
C GLY A 75 0.76 -0.26 -1.66
N VAL A 76 1.66 -0.10 -0.68
CA VAL A 76 2.10 1.22 -0.21
C VAL A 76 2.91 1.94 -1.30
N GLU A 77 3.80 1.25 -1.99
CA GLU A 77 4.63 1.83 -3.05
C GLU A 77 3.78 2.23 -4.26
N GLU A 78 2.87 1.36 -4.70
CA GLU A 78 1.91 1.64 -5.76
C GLU A 78 1.02 2.84 -5.43
N GLY A 79 0.38 2.84 -4.27
CA GLY A 79 -0.47 3.96 -3.84
C GLY A 79 0.31 5.28 -3.69
N ARG A 80 1.59 5.22 -3.31
CA ARG A 80 2.45 6.40 -3.25
C ARG A 80 2.78 6.93 -4.65
N ALA A 81 3.10 6.04 -5.58
CA ALA A 81 3.40 6.41 -6.98
C ALA A 81 2.17 7.02 -7.68
N GLU A 82 1.00 6.41 -7.49
CA GLU A 82 -0.27 6.93 -8.01
C GLU A 82 -0.61 8.29 -7.40
N GLY A 83 -0.52 8.43 -6.08
CA GLY A 83 -0.78 9.68 -5.39
C GLY A 83 0.16 10.82 -5.81
N TYR A 84 1.44 10.50 -6.03
CA TYR A 84 2.42 11.46 -6.53
C TYR A 84 2.09 11.92 -7.96
N SER A 85 1.77 10.98 -8.84
CA SER A 85 1.38 11.27 -10.22
C SER A 85 0.10 12.12 -10.28
N ALA A 86 -0.93 11.73 -9.55
CA ALA A 86 -2.17 12.48 -9.45
C ALA A 86 -1.96 13.89 -8.88
N GLY A 87 -1.08 14.02 -7.89
CA GLY A 87 -0.70 15.32 -7.30
C GLY A 87 -0.04 16.25 -8.31
N ILE A 88 0.85 15.76 -9.16
CA ILE A 88 1.48 16.56 -10.22
C ILE A 88 0.43 17.03 -11.23
N VAL A 89 -0.44 16.14 -11.68
CA VAL A 89 -1.50 16.48 -12.64
C VAL A 89 -2.42 17.54 -12.05
N LYS A 90 -2.91 17.36 -10.82
CA LYS A 90 -3.74 18.33 -10.12
C LYS A 90 -3.04 19.68 -9.98
N GLY A 91 -1.79 19.70 -9.54
CA GLY A 91 -1.01 20.94 -9.36
C GLY A 91 -0.79 21.70 -10.67
N ASN A 92 -0.55 21.00 -11.78
CA ASN A 92 -0.44 21.63 -13.09
C ASN A 92 -1.75 22.26 -13.55
N VAL A 93 -2.88 21.55 -13.40
CA VAL A 93 -4.21 22.10 -13.73
C VAL A 93 -4.52 23.31 -12.86
N GLU A 94 -4.29 23.24 -11.55
CA GLU A 94 -4.52 24.35 -10.62
C GLU A 94 -3.69 25.58 -10.98
N ARG A 95 -2.42 25.39 -11.38
CA ARG A 95 -1.54 26.46 -11.87
C ARG A 95 -2.12 27.14 -13.12
N LEU A 96 -2.62 26.34 -14.08
CA LEU A 96 -3.24 26.87 -15.30
C LEU A 96 -4.53 27.63 -14.99
N VAL A 97 -5.42 27.07 -14.17
CA VAL A 97 -6.66 27.71 -13.72
C VAL A 97 -6.35 29.08 -13.08
N ASN A 98 -5.45 29.11 -12.10
CA ASN A 98 -5.05 30.36 -11.45
C ASN A 98 -4.47 31.40 -12.44
N SER A 99 -3.69 30.94 -13.40
CA SER A 99 -3.10 31.80 -14.40
C SER A 99 -4.14 32.39 -15.35
N ILE A 100 -5.10 31.58 -15.79
CA ILE A 100 -6.22 32.02 -16.65
C ILE A 100 -7.10 33.02 -15.92
N ILE A 101 -7.47 32.75 -14.66
CA ILE A 101 -8.28 33.68 -13.83
C ILE A 101 -7.61 35.05 -13.74
N LYS A 102 -6.30 35.08 -13.42
CA LYS A 102 -5.54 36.33 -13.31
C LYS A 102 -5.48 37.12 -14.63
N LYS A 103 -5.41 36.42 -15.75
CA LYS A 103 -5.32 37.04 -17.08
C LYS A 103 -6.69 37.50 -17.58
N LEU A 104 -7.76 36.74 -17.27
CA LEU A 104 -9.14 37.19 -17.52
C LEU A 104 -9.48 38.46 -16.73
N GLY A 105 -9.04 38.58 -15.48
CA GLY A 105 -9.16 39.83 -14.69
C GLY A 105 -8.45 41.02 -15.30
N LYS A 106 -7.53 40.80 -16.26
CA LYS A 106 -6.87 41.85 -17.06
C LYS A 106 -7.49 42.06 -18.45
N ASN A 107 -8.66 41.46 -18.70
CA ASN A 107 -9.39 41.49 -19.97
C ASN A 107 -8.57 41.00 -21.18
N LYS A 108 -7.68 39.99 -20.99
CA LYS A 108 -6.92 39.38 -22.08
C LYS A 108 -7.79 38.39 -22.87
N SER A 109 -7.56 38.35 -24.19
CA SER A 109 -8.19 37.32 -25.04
C SER A 109 -7.53 35.94 -24.79
N ILE A 110 -8.22 34.88 -25.23
CA ILE A 110 -7.70 33.52 -25.08
C ILE A 110 -6.37 33.32 -25.83
N GLU A 111 -6.23 33.95 -27.01
CA GLU A 111 -5.00 33.90 -27.80
C GLU A 111 -3.82 34.53 -27.05
N GLN A 112 -4.07 35.68 -26.40
CA GLN A 112 -3.06 36.35 -25.56
C GLN A 112 -2.73 35.51 -24.32
N ILE A 113 -3.70 34.83 -23.75
CA ILE A 113 -3.50 33.96 -22.61
C ILE A 113 -2.66 32.73 -23.00
N ALA A 114 -2.98 32.12 -24.14
CA ALA A 114 -2.26 30.97 -24.68
C ALA A 114 -0.79 31.32 -24.96
N ASP A 115 -0.55 32.43 -25.66
CA ASP A 115 0.80 32.92 -25.97
C ASP A 115 1.64 33.16 -24.69
N GLU A 116 1.05 33.82 -23.70
CA GLU A 116 1.76 34.10 -22.44
C GLU A 116 1.96 32.87 -21.53
N LEU A 117 1.22 31.80 -21.73
CA LEU A 117 1.38 30.54 -21.01
C LEU A 117 2.26 29.55 -21.78
N GLU A 118 2.67 29.90 -23.01
CA GLU A 118 3.40 29.02 -23.93
C GLU A 118 2.62 27.72 -24.22
N GLU A 119 1.29 27.81 -24.25
CA GLU A 119 0.36 26.70 -24.49
C GLU A 119 -0.42 26.95 -25.80
N SER A 120 -0.99 25.91 -26.41
CA SER A 120 -1.89 26.09 -27.55
C SER A 120 -3.26 26.59 -27.11
N VAL A 121 -3.97 27.31 -27.98
CA VAL A 121 -5.35 27.72 -27.70
C VAL A 121 -6.26 26.51 -27.50
N GLU A 122 -6.02 25.44 -28.28
CA GLU A 122 -6.80 24.20 -28.22
C GLU A 122 -6.65 23.51 -26.86
N ASP A 123 -5.44 23.52 -26.26
CA ASP A 123 -5.17 22.90 -24.96
C ASP A 123 -5.81 23.66 -23.79
N ILE A 124 -5.85 25.00 -23.87
CA ILE A 124 -6.40 25.81 -22.79
C ILE A 124 -7.91 26.14 -22.95
N GLN A 125 -8.50 25.98 -24.14
CA GLN A 125 -9.89 26.31 -24.42
C GLN A 125 -10.87 25.60 -23.45
N PRO A 126 -10.76 24.28 -23.18
CA PRO A 126 -11.65 23.61 -22.25
C PRO A 126 -11.56 24.18 -20.83
N ILE A 127 -10.34 24.50 -20.37
CA ILE A 127 -10.12 25.09 -19.04
C ILE A 127 -10.66 26.51 -18.99
N TYR A 128 -10.43 27.31 -20.04
CA TYR A 128 -10.91 28.68 -20.15
C TYR A 128 -12.44 28.76 -20.10
N ASP A 129 -13.13 27.85 -20.78
CA ASP A 129 -14.59 27.79 -20.80
C ASP A 129 -15.17 27.43 -19.43
N ILE A 130 -14.55 26.47 -18.72
CA ILE A 130 -14.93 26.13 -17.35
C ILE A 130 -14.70 27.32 -16.41
N VAL A 131 -13.52 27.95 -16.47
CA VAL A 131 -13.22 29.14 -15.65
C VAL A 131 -14.24 30.25 -15.87
N LYS A 132 -14.64 30.51 -17.12
CA LYS A 132 -15.66 31.55 -17.45
C LYS A 132 -17.01 31.27 -16.85
N LYS A 133 -17.43 29.99 -16.73
CA LYS A 133 -18.70 29.63 -16.11
C LYS A 133 -18.74 29.98 -14.63
N HIS A 134 -17.59 29.97 -13.96
CA HIS A 134 -17.47 30.25 -12.52
C HIS A 134 -17.28 31.75 -12.18
N ALA A 135 -17.35 32.64 -13.17
CA ALA A 135 -17.27 34.08 -12.93
C ALA A 135 -18.52 34.58 -12.19
N PRO A 136 -18.45 35.58 -11.30
CA PRO A 136 -17.25 36.28 -10.85
C PRO A 136 -16.53 35.62 -9.66
N ASP A 137 -17.14 34.63 -8.98
CA ASP A 137 -16.64 34.01 -7.77
C ASP A 137 -15.85 32.75 -8.13
N TYR A 138 -14.57 32.92 -8.44
CA TYR A 138 -13.69 31.86 -8.88
C TYR A 138 -13.25 30.96 -7.71
N ASP A 139 -13.93 29.85 -7.49
CA ASP A 139 -13.45 28.78 -6.61
C ASP A 139 -12.46 27.89 -7.38
N VAL A 140 -11.17 28.11 -7.13
CA VAL A 140 -10.08 27.41 -7.83
C VAL A 140 -10.14 25.90 -7.60
N GLU A 141 -10.52 25.44 -6.41
CA GLU A 141 -10.59 24.01 -6.11
C GLU A 141 -11.76 23.33 -6.86
N ALA A 142 -12.93 23.96 -6.86
CA ALA A 142 -14.08 23.47 -7.62
C ALA A 142 -13.81 23.45 -9.14
N ILE A 143 -13.21 24.52 -9.68
CA ILE A 143 -12.81 24.61 -11.09
C ILE A 143 -11.79 23.54 -11.45
N THR A 144 -10.77 23.35 -10.62
CA THR A 144 -9.74 22.33 -10.85
C THR A 144 -10.34 20.94 -10.89
N THR A 145 -11.27 20.64 -10.00
CA THR A 145 -11.96 19.35 -9.96
C THR A 145 -12.80 19.13 -11.24
N GLU A 146 -13.58 20.13 -11.67
CA GLU A 146 -14.39 20.07 -12.90
C GLU A 146 -13.51 19.85 -14.16
N VAL A 147 -12.34 20.50 -14.22
CA VAL A 147 -11.37 20.32 -15.32
C VAL A 147 -10.80 18.90 -15.33
N LEU A 148 -10.46 18.34 -14.16
CA LEU A 148 -9.93 16.97 -14.07
C LEU A 148 -10.98 15.94 -14.49
N GLU A 149 -12.22 16.08 -14.02
CA GLU A 149 -13.34 15.21 -14.40
C GLU A 149 -13.64 15.28 -15.91
N ALA A 150 -13.61 16.46 -16.50
CA ALA A 150 -13.78 16.62 -17.94
C ALA A 150 -12.72 15.89 -18.75
N ARG A 151 -11.44 15.97 -18.31
CA ARG A 151 -10.31 15.26 -18.96
C ARG A 151 -10.37 13.75 -18.82
N GLU A 152 -10.93 13.23 -17.73
CA GLU A 152 -11.13 11.80 -17.54
C GLU A 152 -12.24 11.26 -18.47
N ASN A 153 -13.32 12.01 -18.62
CA ASN A 153 -14.45 11.65 -19.49
C ASN A 153 -14.07 11.65 -20.99
N GLU A 154 -13.10 12.47 -21.41
CA GLU A 154 -12.59 12.48 -22.80
C GLU A 154 -11.70 11.27 -23.14
N LYS A 155 -11.17 10.58 -22.12
CA LYS A 155 -10.29 9.41 -22.29
C LYS A 155 -11.03 8.07 -22.20
N ALA A 156 -12.26 8.06 -21.76
CA ALA A 156 -13.11 6.88 -21.59
C ALA A 156 -13.89 6.54 -22.86
#